data_7d669e0d1b519d7d696f5ac082da98eb
#
_entry.id   7d669e0d1b519d7d696f5ac082da98eb
#
_cell.length_a   1.000
_cell.length_b   1.000
_cell.length_c   1.000
_cell.angle_alpha   90.00
_cell.angle_beta   90.00
_cell.angle_gamma   90.00
#
_symmetry.space_group_name_H-M   'P 1'
#
loop_
_entity.id
_entity.type
_entity.pdbx_description
1 polymer ?
#
loop_
_entity_poly.entity_id
_entity_poly.type
_entity_poly.pdbx_seq_one_letter_code
_entity_poly.pdbx_strand_id
1 'polypeptide(L)'
;MKPSNLFNSDDRAVSPVIGVILMVAITVILATVIGTFVLGLGDQLGDSAPQASFSTDNVSGSTNGLTFDVTKTGGQALDPSNIIVAVDGQRYGTVADNTSITDPWQTGVSGTFTDLTGNDYSGSHSIDVSLIHEPSGNAVFQTTLTTN
;
A
#
# COMPACT_ATOMS: atom_id res chain seq x y z
N MET A 1 -55.34 51.34 0.13
CA MET A 1 -54.17 50.46 0.03
C MET A 1 -53.69 50.10 1.44
N LYS A 2 -53.61 48.85 1.72
CA LYS A 2 -53.23 48.40 3.05
C LYS A 2 -51.70 48.30 3.13
N PRO A 3 -51.03 48.89 4.12
CA PRO A 3 -49.56 48.76 4.31
C PRO A 3 -49.09 47.34 4.44
N SER A 4 -49.89 46.44 5.01
CA SER A 4 -49.56 45.03 5.19
C SER A 4 -49.31 44.29 3.87
N ASN A 5 -49.92 44.72 2.77
CA ASN A 5 -49.71 44.12 1.45
C ASN A 5 -48.30 44.43 0.88
N LEU A 6 -47.77 45.59 1.21
CA LEU A 6 -46.41 45.98 0.82
C LEU A 6 -45.37 45.16 1.56
N PHE A 7 -45.54 44.94 2.87
CA PHE A 7 -44.67 44.09 3.66
C PHE A 7 -44.71 42.63 3.24
N ASN A 8 -45.88 42.11 2.94
CA ASN A 8 -46.03 40.75 2.42
C ASN A 8 -45.35 40.55 1.08
N SER A 9 -45.35 41.55 0.19
CA SER A 9 -44.65 41.51 -1.08
C SER A 9 -43.14 41.50 -0.90
N ASP A 10 -42.59 42.29 0.03
CA ASP A 10 -41.18 42.34 0.37
C ASP A 10 -40.72 41.00 1.01
N ASP A 11 -41.48 40.43 1.91
CA ASP A 11 -41.23 39.13 2.51
C ASP A 11 -41.16 38.03 1.44
N ARG A 12 -42.04 38.04 0.47
CA ARG A 12 -42.06 37.10 -0.63
C ARG A 12 -40.86 37.23 -1.54
N ALA A 13 -40.36 38.45 -1.78
CA ALA A 13 -39.18 38.71 -2.60
C ALA A 13 -37.87 38.27 -1.88
N VAL A 14 -37.78 38.50 -0.58
CA VAL A 14 -36.58 38.17 0.24
C VAL A 14 -36.48 36.68 0.51
N SER A 15 -37.59 36.00 0.80
CA SER A 15 -37.56 34.57 1.14
C SER A 15 -37.07 33.68 0.00
N PRO A 16 -37.47 33.82 -1.25
CA PRO A 16 -36.92 33.07 -2.39
C PRO A 16 -35.41 33.31 -2.58
N VAL A 17 -34.96 34.55 -2.42
CA VAL A 17 -33.52 34.90 -2.55
C VAL A 17 -32.69 34.25 -1.49
N ILE A 18 -33.14 34.30 -0.23
CA ILE A 18 -32.44 33.64 0.89
C ILE A 18 -32.41 32.12 0.67
N GLY A 19 -33.50 31.53 0.22
CA GLY A 19 -33.57 30.09 -0.08
C GLY A 19 -32.58 29.67 -1.14
N VAL A 20 -32.44 30.44 -2.22
CA VAL A 20 -31.47 30.17 -3.28
C VAL A 20 -30.03 30.29 -2.75
N ILE A 21 -29.74 31.32 -1.98
CA ILE A 21 -28.40 31.52 -1.40
C ILE A 21 -28.05 30.37 -0.46
N LEU A 22 -28.96 29.93 0.40
CA LEU A 22 -28.76 28.80 1.29
C LEU A 22 -28.54 27.49 0.52
N MET A 23 -29.31 27.27 -0.53
CA MET A 23 -29.15 26.08 -1.35
C MET A 23 -27.76 26.02 -1.99
N VAL A 24 -27.31 27.14 -2.59
CA VAL A 24 -25.98 27.25 -3.18
C VAL A 24 -24.90 27.03 -2.15
N ALA A 25 -25.03 27.66 -0.97
CA ALA A 25 -24.06 27.54 0.12
C ALA A 25 -23.92 26.08 0.59
N ILE A 26 -25.04 25.39 0.82
CA ILE A 26 -25.05 23.99 1.23
C ILE A 26 -24.45 23.10 0.13
N THR A 27 -24.78 23.34 -1.11
CA THR A 27 -24.27 22.58 -2.25
C THR A 27 -22.75 22.72 -2.37
N VAL A 28 -22.21 23.93 -2.22
CA VAL A 28 -20.77 24.19 -2.29
C VAL A 28 -20.05 23.50 -1.14
N ILE A 29 -20.55 23.61 0.08
CA ILE A 29 -19.95 22.94 1.25
C ILE A 29 -19.98 21.42 1.06
N LEU A 30 -21.09 20.87 0.62
CA LEU A 30 -21.21 19.43 0.38
C LEU A 30 -20.26 18.98 -0.73
N ALA A 31 -20.12 19.74 -1.80
CA ALA A 31 -19.20 19.44 -2.89
C ALA A 31 -17.73 19.42 -2.42
N THR A 32 -17.33 20.35 -1.57
CA THR A 32 -15.97 20.38 -1.03
C THR A 32 -15.69 19.19 -0.11
N VAL A 33 -16.64 18.81 0.72
CA VAL A 33 -16.51 17.64 1.59
C VAL A 33 -16.39 16.35 0.78
N ILE A 34 -17.26 16.14 -0.19
CA ILE A 34 -17.22 14.97 -1.06
C ILE A 34 -15.92 14.95 -1.87
N GLY A 35 -15.50 16.10 -2.40
CA GLY A 35 -14.26 16.23 -3.16
C GLY A 35 -13.03 15.84 -2.31
N THR A 36 -12.99 16.24 -1.06
CA THR A 36 -11.90 15.88 -0.14
C THR A 36 -11.88 14.36 0.13
N PHE A 37 -13.03 13.75 0.32
CA PHE A 37 -13.15 12.31 0.49
C PHE A 37 -12.71 11.54 -0.76
N VAL A 38 -13.14 11.96 -1.92
CA VAL A 38 -12.81 11.32 -3.20
C VAL A 38 -11.30 11.38 -3.45
N LEU A 39 -10.66 12.51 -3.19
CA LEU A 39 -9.21 12.65 -3.33
C LEU A 39 -8.47 11.77 -2.31
N GLY A 40 -8.93 11.74 -1.07
CA GLY A 40 -8.34 10.87 -0.04
C GLY A 40 -8.48 9.39 -0.35
N LEU A 41 -9.61 8.95 -0.92
CA LEU A 41 -9.80 7.58 -1.38
C LEU A 41 -8.90 7.25 -2.58
N GLY A 42 -8.70 8.21 -3.47
CA GLY A 42 -7.79 8.06 -4.61
C GLY A 42 -6.36 7.79 -4.18
N ASP A 43 -5.87 8.50 -3.18
CA ASP A 43 -4.54 8.30 -2.61
C ASP A 43 -4.41 6.91 -1.97
N GLN A 44 -5.42 6.46 -1.23
CA GLN A 44 -5.43 5.13 -0.63
C GLN A 44 -5.47 4.01 -1.66
N LEU A 45 -6.19 4.21 -2.76
CA LEU A 45 -6.26 3.24 -3.84
C LEU A 45 -4.95 3.17 -4.65
N GLY A 46 -4.22 4.29 -4.74
CA GLY A 46 -2.93 4.34 -5.41
C GLY A 46 -1.83 3.57 -4.71
N ASP A 47 -1.93 3.42 -3.41
CA ASP A 47 -0.94 2.73 -2.56
C ASP A 47 -1.30 1.28 -2.27
N SER A 48 -2.21 0.67 -3.03
CA SER A 48 -2.52 -0.74 -2.84
C SER A 48 -1.34 -1.61 -3.28
N ALA A 49 -1.08 -2.68 -2.51
CA ALA A 49 -0.01 -3.61 -2.83
C ALA A 49 -0.33 -4.35 -4.14
N PRO A 50 0.65 -4.48 -5.04
CA PRO A 50 0.46 -5.25 -6.26
C PRO A 50 0.23 -6.72 -5.96
N GLN A 51 -0.55 -7.38 -6.80
CA GLN A 51 -0.82 -8.81 -6.69
C GLN A 51 0.29 -9.59 -7.37
N ALA A 52 1.00 -10.42 -6.61
CA ALA A 52 2.08 -11.26 -7.12
C ALA A 52 2.18 -12.56 -6.33
N SER A 53 2.68 -13.60 -6.96
CA SER A 53 2.91 -14.91 -6.37
C SER A 53 4.39 -15.25 -6.41
N PHE A 54 4.86 -15.94 -5.39
CA PHE A 54 6.28 -16.29 -5.23
C PHE A 54 6.45 -17.72 -4.76
N SER A 55 7.62 -18.28 -5.03
CA SER A 55 8.08 -19.53 -4.43
C SER A 55 9.47 -19.35 -3.84
N THR A 56 9.79 -20.14 -2.85
CA THR A 56 11.09 -20.13 -2.18
C THR A 56 11.76 -21.50 -2.31
N ASP A 57 13.05 -21.50 -2.57
CA ASP A 57 13.87 -22.71 -2.71
C ASP A 57 15.24 -22.52 -2.06
N ASN A 58 16.01 -23.61 -1.99
CA ASN A 58 17.40 -23.62 -1.56
C ASN A 58 17.62 -22.94 -0.20
N VAL A 59 16.72 -23.20 0.76
CA VAL A 59 16.78 -22.61 2.09
C VAL A 59 17.94 -23.23 2.87
N SER A 60 18.84 -22.40 3.36
CA SER A 60 19.93 -22.84 4.22
C SER A 60 20.24 -21.78 5.27
N GLY A 61 20.60 -22.24 6.46
CA GLY A 61 21.06 -21.38 7.55
C GLY A 61 22.54 -21.60 7.84
N SER A 62 23.24 -20.53 8.15
CA SER A 62 24.63 -20.57 8.58
C SER A 62 24.83 -19.72 9.82
N THR A 63 26.04 -19.72 10.37
CA THR A 63 26.39 -18.81 11.48
C THR A 63 26.40 -17.34 11.06
N ASN A 64 26.38 -17.07 9.75
CA ASN A 64 26.42 -15.70 9.20
C ASN A 64 25.05 -15.18 8.79
N GLY A 65 24.03 -16.05 8.68
CA GLY A 65 22.71 -15.61 8.27
C GLY A 65 21.89 -16.68 7.57
N LEU A 66 20.81 -16.22 6.99
CA LEU A 66 19.85 -17.03 6.24
C LEU A 66 20.06 -16.83 4.74
N THR A 67 20.16 -17.93 4.02
CA THR A 67 20.26 -17.93 2.55
C THR A 67 19.06 -18.66 1.94
N PHE A 68 18.44 -18.06 0.95
CA PHE A 68 17.33 -18.68 0.23
C PHE A 68 17.11 -18.01 -1.12
N ASP A 69 16.46 -18.74 -2.02
CA ASP A 69 16.06 -18.21 -3.33
C ASP A 69 14.59 -17.86 -3.31
N VAL A 70 14.23 -16.73 -3.94
CA VAL A 70 12.85 -16.33 -4.18
C VAL A 70 12.64 -16.17 -5.67
N THR A 71 11.64 -16.88 -6.19
CA THR A 71 11.25 -16.79 -7.59
C THR A 71 9.85 -16.23 -7.70
N LYS A 72 9.67 -15.22 -8.53
CA LYS A 72 8.34 -14.70 -8.83
C LYS A 72 7.64 -15.65 -9.79
N THR A 73 6.52 -16.24 -9.36
CA THR A 73 5.80 -17.27 -10.14
C THR A 73 4.61 -16.72 -10.92
N GLY A 74 4.14 -15.52 -10.57
CA GLY A 74 3.01 -14.93 -11.27
C GLY A 74 2.68 -13.53 -10.80
N GLY A 75 1.68 -12.92 -11.43
CA GLY A 75 1.17 -11.61 -11.08
C GLY A 75 1.85 -10.45 -11.79
N GLN A 76 1.64 -9.26 -11.26
CA GLN A 76 2.14 -8.01 -11.82
C GLN A 76 3.66 -7.90 -11.66
N ALA A 77 4.32 -7.23 -12.60
CA ALA A 77 5.72 -6.88 -12.46
C ALA A 77 5.92 -5.93 -11.26
N LEU A 78 7.00 -6.12 -10.53
CA LEU A 78 7.31 -5.36 -9.33
C LEU A 78 8.61 -4.58 -9.51
N ASP A 79 8.72 -3.46 -8.81
CA ASP A 79 9.98 -2.76 -8.65
C ASP A 79 10.70 -3.32 -7.42
N PRO A 80 11.84 -4.00 -7.57
CA PRO A 80 12.53 -4.61 -6.44
C PRO A 80 13.06 -3.60 -5.42
N SER A 81 13.21 -2.34 -5.79
CA SER A 81 13.59 -1.28 -4.84
C SER A 81 12.44 -0.85 -3.93
N ASN A 82 11.19 -1.18 -4.30
CA ASN A 82 10.01 -0.92 -3.49
C ASN A 82 9.57 -2.12 -2.63
N ILE A 83 10.26 -3.24 -2.73
CA ILE A 83 9.94 -4.45 -1.97
C ILE A 83 11.01 -4.63 -0.89
N ILE A 84 10.58 -4.65 0.35
CA ILE A 84 11.45 -4.85 1.52
C ILE A 84 11.35 -6.30 1.98
N VAL A 85 12.49 -6.93 2.23
CA VAL A 85 12.53 -8.24 2.87
C VAL A 85 12.55 -8.05 4.39
N ALA A 86 11.66 -8.76 5.06
CA ALA A 86 11.62 -8.81 6.52
C ALA A 86 11.72 -10.26 7.00
N VAL A 87 12.48 -10.47 8.07
CA VAL A 87 12.69 -11.76 8.69
C VAL A 87 12.30 -11.63 10.16
N ASP A 88 11.37 -12.48 10.61
CA ASP A 88 10.84 -12.46 11.97
C ASP A 88 10.35 -11.07 12.41
N GLY A 89 9.78 -10.32 11.47
CA GLY A 89 9.23 -8.96 11.69
C GLY A 89 10.25 -7.83 11.61
N GLN A 90 11.53 -8.13 11.42
CA GLN A 90 12.58 -7.12 11.27
C GLN A 90 12.93 -6.92 9.79
N ARG A 91 13.01 -5.67 9.36
CA ARG A 91 13.33 -5.29 7.97
C ARG A 91 14.85 -5.31 7.74
N TYR A 92 15.26 -5.89 6.60
CA TYR A 92 16.67 -6.03 6.22
C TYR A 92 17.02 -5.35 4.90
N GLY A 93 16.23 -4.40 4.47
CA GLY A 93 16.46 -3.64 3.24
C GLY A 93 15.63 -4.12 2.07
N THR A 94 15.88 -3.58 0.90
CA THR A 94 15.10 -3.89 -0.29
C THR A 94 15.58 -5.17 -0.96
N VAL A 95 14.72 -5.73 -1.82
CA VAL A 95 15.09 -6.87 -2.67
C VAL A 95 16.21 -6.46 -3.63
N ALA A 96 16.18 -5.23 -4.15
CA ALA A 96 17.21 -4.72 -5.04
C ALA A 96 18.60 -4.65 -4.35
N ASP A 97 18.64 -4.31 -3.08
CA ASP A 97 19.90 -4.21 -2.32
C ASP A 97 20.49 -5.57 -1.94
N ASN A 98 19.65 -6.57 -1.78
CA ASN A 98 20.02 -7.88 -1.25
C ASN A 98 20.11 -8.97 -2.32
N THR A 99 19.69 -8.67 -3.55
CA THR A 99 19.70 -9.61 -4.67
C THR A 99 20.20 -8.92 -5.93
N SER A 100 20.41 -9.69 -6.99
CA SER A 100 20.76 -9.16 -8.33
C SER A 100 19.54 -8.88 -9.21
N ILE A 101 18.33 -8.92 -8.65
CA ILE A 101 17.10 -8.65 -9.40
C ILE A 101 17.05 -7.18 -9.78
N THR A 102 16.82 -6.92 -11.07
CA THR A 102 16.68 -5.56 -11.60
C THR A 102 15.20 -5.25 -11.91
N ASP A 103 14.86 -3.97 -11.94
CA ASP A 103 13.53 -3.51 -12.33
C ASP A 103 13.33 -3.70 -13.85
N PRO A 104 12.18 -4.28 -14.27
CA PRO A 104 11.10 -4.85 -13.44
C PRO A 104 11.35 -6.30 -13.02
N TRP A 105 10.91 -6.68 -11.84
CA TRP A 105 10.91 -8.06 -11.38
C TRP A 105 9.73 -8.80 -12.02
N GLN A 106 10.03 -9.53 -13.06
CA GLN A 106 9.04 -10.24 -13.86
C GLN A 106 8.88 -11.70 -13.40
N THR A 107 7.77 -12.31 -13.83
CA THR A 107 7.51 -13.73 -13.60
C THR A 107 8.63 -14.58 -14.19
N GLY A 108 9.10 -15.55 -13.40
CA GLY A 108 10.20 -16.45 -13.77
C GLY A 108 11.58 -15.94 -13.35
N VAL A 109 11.69 -14.70 -12.88
CA VAL A 109 12.96 -14.15 -12.40
C VAL A 109 13.18 -14.54 -10.95
N SER A 110 14.33 -15.11 -10.66
CA SER A 110 14.75 -15.57 -9.34
C SER A 110 15.86 -14.68 -8.78
N GLY A 111 15.85 -14.48 -7.49
CA GLY A 111 16.95 -13.82 -6.78
C GLY A 111 17.34 -14.59 -5.55
N THR A 112 18.61 -14.54 -5.18
CA THR A 112 19.17 -15.21 -4.02
C THR A 112 19.48 -14.18 -2.95
N PHE A 113 18.92 -14.37 -1.76
CA PHE A 113 19.34 -13.68 -0.55
C PHE A 113 20.45 -14.49 0.11
N THR A 114 21.61 -13.90 0.33
CA THR A 114 22.77 -14.57 0.90
C THR A 114 23.12 -13.93 2.23
N ASP A 115 23.28 -14.78 3.27
CA ASP A 115 23.66 -14.35 4.62
C ASP A 115 22.82 -13.20 5.15
N LEU A 116 21.52 -13.22 4.83
CA LEU A 116 20.56 -12.21 5.27
C LEU A 116 20.46 -12.28 6.81
N THR A 117 20.39 -11.16 7.46
CA THR A 117 20.27 -10.96 8.91
C THR A 117 21.56 -10.94 9.71
N GLY A 118 22.61 -11.65 9.30
CA GLY A 118 23.85 -11.76 10.09
C GLY A 118 23.72 -12.54 11.40
N ASN A 119 22.61 -13.23 11.62
CA ASN A 119 22.36 -14.03 12.82
C ASN A 119 22.67 -15.50 12.55
N ASP A 120 22.92 -16.26 13.62
CA ASP A 120 23.19 -17.69 13.50
C ASP A 120 21.88 -18.46 13.28
N TYR A 121 21.75 -19.06 12.11
CA TYR A 121 20.67 -19.97 11.73
C TYR A 121 21.18 -21.38 11.43
N SER A 122 22.37 -21.72 11.94
CA SER A 122 22.89 -23.09 11.81
C SER A 122 21.98 -24.07 12.56
N GLY A 123 21.69 -25.22 11.94
CA GLY A 123 20.75 -26.19 12.48
C GLY A 123 19.30 -25.93 12.06
N SER A 124 18.38 -26.59 12.75
CA SER A 124 16.97 -26.53 12.41
C SER A 124 16.28 -25.32 13.06
N HIS A 125 15.91 -24.36 12.24
CA HIS A 125 15.16 -23.16 12.64
C HIS A 125 13.93 -22.98 11.77
N SER A 126 12.85 -22.48 12.38
CA SER A 126 11.65 -22.05 11.67
C SER A 126 11.63 -20.53 11.65
N ILE A 127 11.62 -19.94 10.47
CA ILE A 127 11.86 -18.51 10.26
C ILE A 127 10.75 -17.95 9.38
N ASP A 128 10.11 -16.89 9.85
CA ASP A 128 9.07 -16.20 9.07
C ASP A 128 9.71 -15.13 8.19
N VAL A 129 9.48 -15.24 6.88
CA VAL A 129 9.97 -14.29 5.90
C VAL A 129 8.79 -13.64 5.19
N SER A 130 8.85 -12.33 5.05
CA SER A 130 7.84 -11.57 4.32
C SER A 130 8.49 -10.59 3.36
N LEU A 131 7.82 -10.38 2.22
CA LEU A 131 8.13 -9.33 1.28
C LEU A 131 7.06 -8.24 1.42
N ILE A 132 7.49 -7.03 1.69
CA ILE A 132 6.60 -5.91 1.99
C ILE A 132 6.71 -4.87 0.89
N HIS A 133 5.58 -4.48 0.31
CA HIS A 133 5.51 -3.37 -0.63
C HIS A 133 5.57 -2.06 0.16
N GLU A 134 6.70 -1.38 0.12
CA GLU A 134 6.96 -0.19 0.95
C GLU A 134 5.94 0.93 0.75
N PRO A 135 5.56 1.31 -0.51
CA PRO A 135 4.59 2.39 -0.70
C PRO A 135 3.23 2.14 -0.05
N SER A 136 2.76 0.89 -0.04
CA SER A 136 1.47 0.53 0.58
C SER A 136 1.59 0.08 2.03
N GLY A 137 2.78 -0.34 2.45
CA GLY A 137 3.02 -0.93 3.76
C GLY A 137 2.46 -2.35 3.94
N ASN A 138 1.94 -2.95 2.88
CA ASN A 138 1.34 -4.29 2.92
C ASN A 138 2.31 -5.35 2.44
N ALA A 139 2.21 -6.55 3.03
CA ALA A 139 2.98 -7.71 2.58
C ALA A 139 2.42 -8.23 1.26
N VAL A 140 3.29 -8.44 0.29
CA VAL A 140 2.94 -9.08 -1.00
C VAL A 140 3.18 -10.58 -0.96
N PHE A 141 3.97 -11.05 -0.01
CA PHE A 141 4.28 -12.47 0.17
C PHE A 141 4.70 -12.73 1.62
N GLN A 142 4.25 -13.84 2.16
CA GLN A 142 4.66 -14.32 3.49
C GLN A 142 4.83 -15.84 3.44
N THR A 143 5.91 -16.33 4.04
CA THR A 143 6.18 -17.75 4.14
C THR A 143 7.01 -18.06 5.38
N THR A 144 6.97 -19.32 5.81
CA THR A 144 7.84 -19.83 6.86
C THR A 144 8.88 -20.74 6.23
N LEU A 145 10.15 -20.41 6.43
CA LEU A 145 11.28 -21.21 5.95
C LEU A 145 11.83 -22.05 7.08
N THR A 146 12.28 -23.26 6.75
CA THR A 146 12.90 -24.15 7.73
C THR A 146 14.33 -24.48 7.26
N THR A 147 15.30 -24.21 8.11
CA THR A 147 16.69 -24.61 7.89
C THR A 147 16.96 -25.99 8.47
N ASN A 148 18.00 -26.61 8.01
CA ASN A 148 18.43 -27.94 8.49
C ASN A 148 19.82 -27.88 9.09
#